data_ab2692d6f2af65a967231ebb5a66a5dc
#
_entry.id   ab2692d6f2af65a967231ebb5a66a5dc
#
_cell.length_a   1.000
_cell.length_b   1.000
_cell.length_c   1.000
_cell.angle_alpha   90.00
_cell.angle_beta   90.00
_cell.angle_gamma   90.00
#
_symmetry.space_group_name_H-M   'P 1'
#
loop_
_entity.id
_entity.type
_entity.pdbx_description
1 polymer ?
#
loop_
_entity_poly.entity_id
_entity_poly.type
_entity_poly.pdbx_seq_one_letter_code
_entity_poly.pdbx_strand_id
1 'polypeptide(L)'
;MDVHQNAKNTPSGRRLMVQRLAAGWTIKATAAAFGVTAKTVRKWQARHALQGEAGLVDRTSRPRRSPTRLDDAAVAEILALRRQRLAGPAIARQLGRPASTVSLILRRQGLGRLAALDPKPTIVRYQRERPGELVHIDIKKLGKIDGIGHRITGNRASRARGVGWDFLHVCVDDASRLAYTEILPDERKESAVGFLKRALAWFATLGVAVERVMTDNGSAYRSHRFRDACETARVKHKRTRPYTPRTNGKAERFIQTSIREWAY
;
A
#
# COMPACT_ATOMS: atom_id res chain seq x y z
N MET A 1 20.66 3.51 -12.64
CA MET A 1 21.00 3.48 -14.08
C MET A 1 20.10 2.43 -14.69
N ASP A 2 19.03 2.86 -15.41
CA ASP A 2 18.02 1.94 -15.99
C ASP A 2 18.50 1.31 -17.30
N VAL A 3 19.49 0.45 -17.19
CA VAL A 3 19.91 -0.37 -18.32
C VAL A 3 19.39 -1.79 -18.10
N HIS A 4 18.54 -2.26 -19.01
CA HIS A 4 18.03 -3.63 -18.96
C HIS A 4 19.18 -4.62 -18.87
N GLN A 5 19.12 -5.60 -17.95
CA GLN A 5 20.22 -6.56 -17.71
C GLN A 5 20.69 -7.32 -18.97
N ASN A 6 19.79 -7.50 -19.95
CA ASN A 6 20.10 -8.17 -21.22
C ASN A 6 20.43 -7.18 -22.37
N ALA A 7 20.72 -5.92 -22.05
CA ALA A 7 21.06 -4.94 -23.08
C ALA A 7 22.43 -5.24 -23.69
N LYS A 8 22.45 -5.68 -24.94
CA LYS A 8 23.69 -6.00 -25.69
C LYS A 8 24.59 -4.78 -25.94
N ASN A 9 24.08 -3.56 -25.77
CA ASN A 9 24.76 -2.34 -26.17
C ASN A 9 24.53 -1.21 -25.14
N THR A 10 25.19 -1.36 -24.00
CA THR A 10 25.13 -0.41 -22.87
C THR A 10 25.98 0.84 -23.16
N PRO A 11 25.78 1.98 -22.46
CA PRO A 11 26.65 3.15 -22.57
C PRO A 11 28.13 2.81 -22.36
N SER A 12 28.45 1.94 -21.40
CA SER A 12 29.83 1.48 -21.15
C SER A 12 30.37 0.66 -22.33
N GLY A 13 29.57 -0.23 -22.93
CA GLY A 13 29.95 -0.96 -24.11
C GLY A 13 30.20 -0.04 -25.32
N ARG A 14 29.39 1.02 -25.46
CA ARG A 14 29.56 2.02 -26.53
C ARG A 14 30.85 2.83 -26.33
N ARG A 15 31.19 3.18 -25.09
CA ARG A 15 32.48 3.83 -24.76
C ARG A 15 33.63 2.92 -25.15
N LEU A 16 33.58 1.67 -24.79
CA LEU A 16 34.63 0.71 -25.13
C LEU A 16 34.77 0.51 -26.66
N MET A 17 33.67 0.54 -27.43
CA MET A 17 33.73 0.54 -28.88
C MET A 17 34.52 1.73 -29.42
N VAL A 18 34.24 2.92 -28.94
CA VAL A 18 34.93 4.18 -29.35
C VAL A 18 36.40 4.14 -28.96
N GLN A 19 36.72 3.67 -27.76
CA GLN A 19 38.11 3.54 -27.30
C GLN A 19 38.91 2.55 -28.17
N ARG A 20 38.31 1.41 -28.57
CA ARG A 20 38.99 0.48 -29.47
C ARG A 20 39.25 1.09 -30.87
N LEU A 21 38.32 1.88 -31.39
CA LEU A 21 38.54 2.61 -32.64
C LEU A 21 39.69 3.62 -32.51
N ALA A 22 39.76 4.34 -31.38
CA ALA A 22 40.88 5.26 -31.09
C ALA A 22 42.22 4.54 -30.95
N ALA A 23 42.18 3.30 -30.45
CA ALA A 23 43.37 2.42 -30.38
C ALA A 23 43.73 1.72 -31.74
N GLY A 24 43.15 2.15 -32.85
CA GLY A 24 43.48 1.67 -34.18
C GLY A 24 42.72 0.45 -34.68
N TRP A 25 41.70 -0.02 -33.95
CA TRP A 25 40.88 -1.12 -34.45
C TRP A 25 40.03 -0.71 -35.63
N THR A 26 39.86 -1.64 -36.59
CA THR A 26 38.97 -1.39 -37.72
C THR A 26 37.50 -1.48 -37.27
N ILE A 27 36.62 -0.77 -38.00
CA ILE A 27 35.16 -0.81 -37.72
C ILE A 27 34.63 -2.25 -37.82
N LYS A 28 35.15 -3.06 -38.79
CA LYS A 28 34.75 -4.45 -38.98
C LYS A 28 35.15 -5.32 -37.76
N ALA A 29 36.38 -5.20 -37.31
CA ALA A 29 36.86 -5.93 -36.13
C ALA A 29 36.11 -5.53 -34.84
N THR A 30 35.88 -4.23 -34.65
CA THR A 30 35.09 -3.73 -33.52
C THR A 30 33.65 -4.26 -33.57
N ALA A 31 33.00 -4.24 -34.72
CA ALA A 31 31.63 -4.74 -34.89
C ALA A 31 31.53 -6.23 -34.54
N ALA A 32 32.49 -7.04 -35.02
CA ALA A 32 32.55 -8.46 -34.71
C ALA A 32 32.75 -8.71 -33.20
N ALA A 33 33.69 -8.01 -32.56
CA ALA A 33 33.99 -8.16 -31.13
C ALA A 33 32.81 -7.82 -30.19
N PHE A 34 31.92 -6.92 -30.61
CA PHE A 34 30.73 -6.52 -29.85
C PHE A 34 29.41 -7.17 -30.29
N GLY A 35 29.47 -8.05 -31.32
CA GLY A 35 28.28 -8.69 -31.87
C GLY A 35 27.27 -7.70 -32.46
N VAL A 36 27.74 -6.59 -33.03
CA VAL A 36 26.91 -5.53 -33.61
C VAL A 36 27.27 -5.30 -35.09
N THR A 37 26.41 -4.54 -35.78
CA THR A 37 26.70 -4.21 -37.18
C THR A 37 27.71 -3.06 -37.31
N ALA A 38 28.47 -2.99 -38.40
CA ALA A 38 29.36 -1.86 -38.73
C ALA A 38 28.62 -0.50 -38.69
N LYS A 39 27.35 -0.49 -39.11
CA LYS A 39 26.47 0.69 -39.04
C LYS A 39 26.29 1.18 -37.58
N THR A 40 26.14 0.27 -36.63
CA THR A 40 26.02 0.57 -35.20
C THR A 40 27.31 1.19 -34.67
N VAL A 41 28.48 0.65 -35.05
CA VAL A 41 29.79 1.18 -34.62
C VAL A 41 29.98 2.62 -35.16
N ARG A 42 29.74 2.84 -36.46
CA ARG A 42 29.83 4.19 -37.08
C ARG A 42 28.86 5.19 -36.39
N LYS A 43 27.65 4.75 -36.09
CA LYS A 43 26.67 5.58 -35.35
C LYS A 43 27.22 6.07 -34.03
N TRP A 44 27.80 5.19 -33.22
CA TRP A 44 28.30 5.56 -31.90
C TRP A 44 29.58 6.39 -31.99
N GLN A 45 30.46 6.10 -32.95
CA GLN A 45 31.64 6.93 -33.24
C GLN A 45 31.25 8.36 -33.63
N ALA A 46 30.31 8.54 -34.54
CA ALA A 46 29.83 9.86 -34.96
C ALA A 46 29.15 10.64 -33.80
N ARG A 47 28.34 9.93 -32.98
CA ARG A 47 27.69 10.56 -31.84
C ARG A 47 28.68 10.98 -30.76
N HIS A 48 29.71 10.19 -30.54
CA HIS A 48 30.78 10.55 -29.60
C HIS A 48 31.61 11.72 -30.15
N ALA A 49 31.94 11.75 -31.43
CA ALA A 49 32.67 12.87 -32.04
C ALA A 49 31.94 14.22 -31.93
N LEU A 50 30.57 14.18 -32.01
CA LEU A 50 29.73 15.38 -31.93
C LEU A 50 29.42 15.82 -30.50
N GLN A 51 29.30 14.90 -29.55
CA GLN A 51 28.72 15.15 -28.22
C GLN A 51 29.52 14.55 -27.05
N GLY A 52 30.69 13.99 -27.33
CA GLY A 52 31.51 13.32 -26.31
C GLY A 52 30.74 12.16 -25.64
N GLU A 53 31.00 11.96 -24.40
CA GLU A 53 30.37 10.91 -23.56
C GLU A 53 28.84 11.02 -23.51
N ALA A 54 28.28 12.23 -23.52
CA ALA A 54 26.83 12.44 -23.55
C ALA A 54 26.18 11.87 -24.82
N GLY A 55 26.95 11.76 -25.92
CA GLY A 55 26.50 11.12 -27.16
C GLY A 55 26.27 9.61 -27.03
N LEU A 56 26.87 8.95 -26.05
CA LEU A 56 26.77 7.51 -25.82
C LEU A 56 25.57 7.08 -24.97
N VAL A 57 24.90 8.03 -24.34
CA VAL A 57 23.68 7.77 -23.55
C VAL A 57 22.47 7.55 -24.44
N ASP A 58 21.51 6.75 -23.97
CA ASP A 58 20.27 6.53 -24.68
C ASP A 58 19.45 7.82 -24.78
N ARG A 59 18.95 8.09 -25.97
CA ARG A 59 17.99 9.16 -26.20
C ARG A 59 16.57 8.60 -26.02
N THR A 60 15.65 9.47 -25.61
CA THR A 60 14.24 9.14 -25.58
C THR A 60 13.77 8.61 -26.93
N SER A 61 13.04 7.51 -26.93
CA SER A 61 12.38 6.96 -28.13
C SER A 61 11.05 7.67 -28.44
N ARG A 62 10.65 8.64 -27.61
CA ARG A 62 9.39 9.37 -27.79
C ARG A 62 9.44 10.16 -29.12
N PRO A 63 8.41 10.04 -29.94
CA PRO A 63 8.31 10.84 -31.17
C PRO A 63 8.38 12.33 -30.89
N ARG A 64 9.11 13.06 -31.70
CA ARG A 64 9.20 14.54 -31.60
C ARG A 64 7.88 15.22 -31.95
N ARG A 65 7.09 14.60 -32.84
CA ARG A 65 5.75 15.04 -33.24
C ARG A 65 4.73 14.00 -32.84
N SER A 66 3.63 14.44 -32.24
CA SER A 66 2.48 13.61 -31.90
C SER A 66 1.22 14.32 -32.45
N PRO A 67 0.81 14.00 -33.69
CA PRO A 67 -0.31 14.69 -34.35
C PRO A 67 -1.63 14.59 -33.58
N THR A 68 -1.81 13.53 -32.80
CA THR A 68 -3.02 13.27 -32.01
C THR A 68 -2.97 13.84 -30.59
N ARG A 69 -1.86 14.51 -30.23
CA ARG A 69 -1.76 15.15 -28.91
C ARG A 69 -2.70 16.35 -28.86
N LEU A 70 -3.52 16.41 -27.82
CA LEU A 70 -4.30 17.62 -27.53
C LEU A 70 -3.37 18.79 -27.27
N ASP A 71 -3.74 19.96 -27.75
CA ASP A 71 -3.07 21.22 -27.45
C ASP A 71 -3.23 21.59 -25.96
N ASP A 72 -2.45 22.53 -25.52
CA ASP A 72 -2.43 22.91 -24.12
C ASP A 72 -3.71 23.67 -23.72
N ALA A 73 -4.40 24.33 -24.68
CA ALA A 73 -5.68 24.97 -24.45
C ALA A 73 -6.78 23.96 -24.14
N ALA A 74 -6.91 22.90 -24.95
CA ALA A 74 -7.88 21.83 -24.67
C ALA A 74 -7.60 21.09 -23.38
N VAL A 75 -6.31 20.93 -23.02
CA VAL A 75 -5.95 20.35 -21.72
C VAL A 75 -6.38 21.27 -20.58
N ALA A 76 -6.15 22.59 -20.69
CA ALA A 76 -6.56 23.57 -19.69
C ALA A 76 -8.07 23.60 -19.48
N GLU A 77 -8.84 23.48 -20.55
CA GLU A 77 -10.30 23.43 -20.50
C GLU A 77 -10.81 22.20 -19.74
N ILE A 78 -10.22 21.01 -20.01
CA ILE A 78 -10.53 19.78 -19.26
C ILE A 78 -10.24 19.96 -17.76
N LEU A 79 -9.12 20.60 -17.43
CA LEU A 79 -8.72 20.83 -16.04
C LEU A 79 -9.62 21.86 -15.35
N ALA A 80 -10.05 22.90 -16.06
CA ALA A 80 -10.98 23.91 -15.55
C ALA A 80 -12.33 23.28 -15.16
N LEU A 81 -12.91 22.46 -16.05
CA LEU A 81 -14.14 21.73 -15.76
C LEU A 81 -13.97 20.72 -14.61
N ARG A 82 -12.79 20.08 -14.51
CA ARG A 82 -12.51 19.19 -13.39
C ARG A 82 -12.44 19.93 -12.05
N ARG A 83 -11.86 21.13 -12.02
CA ARG A 83 -11.85 22.00 -10.83
C ARG A 83 -13.25 22.43 -10.39
N GLN A 84 -14.19 22.54 -11.33
CA GLN A 84 -15.62 22.69 -11.05
C GLN A 84 -16.29 21.39 -10.56
N ARG A 85 -15.51 20.34 -10.25
CA ARG A 85 -15.94 19.04 -9.74
C ARG A 85 -16.76 18.19 -10.71
N LEU A 86 -16.71 18.46 -12.02
CA LEU A 86 -17.36 17.60 -13.00
C LEU A 86 -16.68 16.23 -13.07
N ALA A 87 -17.50 15.18 -13.22
CA ALA A 87 -17.00 13.82 -13.46
C ALA A 87 -16.41 13.68 -14.88
N GLY A 88 -15.39 12.83 -15.05
CA GLY A 88 -14.73 12.62 -16.34
C GLY A 88 -15.70 12.38 -17.52
N PRO A 89 -16.71 11.49 -17.41
CA PRO A 89 -17.71 11.30 -18.45
C PRO A 89 -18.55 12.54 -18.77
N ALA A 90 -18.84 13.40 -17.79
CA ALA A 90 -19.55 14.65 -18.01
C ALA A 90 -18.69 15.64 -18.79
N ILE A 91 -17.42 15.79 -18.43
CA ILE A 91 -16.43 16.60 -19.16
C ILE A 91 -16.31 16.12 -20.60
N ALA A 92 -16.22 14.80 -20.80
CA ALA A 92 -16.11 14.21 -22.14
C ALA A 92 -17.31 14.56 -23.03
N ARG A 93 -18.53 14.46 -22.50
CA ARG A 93 -19.76 14.84 -23.21
C ARG A 93 -19.80 16.34 -23.53
N GLN A 94 -19.47 17.18 -22.54
CA GLN A 94 -19.52 18.64 -22.70
C GLN A 94 -18.53 19.14 -23.77
N LEU A 95 -17.34 18.52 -23.84
CA LEU A 95 -16.29 18.91 -24.79
C LEU A 95 -16.32 18.12 -26.10
N GLY A 96 -17.27 17.19 -26.29
CA GLY A 96 -17.31 16.32 -27.46
C GLY A 96 -16.04 15.47 -27.62
N ARG A 97 -15.39 15.09 -26.52
CA ARG A 97 -14.13 14.34 -26.54
C ARG A 97 -14.34 12.90 -26.05
N PRO A 98 -13.52 11.92 -26.52
CA PRO A 98 -13.58 10.57 -26.00
C PRO A 98 -13.31 10.53 -24.49
N ALA A 99 -14.11 9.78 -23.73
CA ALA A 99 -13.96 9.65 -22.29
C ALA A 99 -12.59 9.08 -21.88
N SER A 100 -12.01 8.20 -22.72
CA SER A 100 -10.66 7.66 -22.52
C SER A 100 -9.58 8.74 -22.57
N THR A 101 -9.70 9.69 -23.50
CA THR A 101 -8.77 10.83 -23.64
C THR A 101 -8.85 11.74 -22.42
N VAL A 102 -10.07 12.13 -21.99
CA VAL A 102 -10.29 12.95 -20.79
C VAL A 102 -9.72 12.22 -19.55
N SER A 103 -10.01 10.94 -19.38
CA SER A 103 -9.50 10.13 -18.28
C SER A 103 -7.97 10.07 -18.26
N LEU A 104 -7.33 9.92 -19.41
CA LEU A 104 -5.88 9.89 -19.55
C LEU A 104 -5.25 11.22 -19.13
N ILE A 105 -5.82 12.34 -19.59
CA ILE A 105 -5.34 13.69 -19.24
C ILE A 105 -5.49 13.94 -17.75
N LEU A 106 -6.67 13.70 -17.19
CA LEU A 106 -6.90 13.88 -15.76
C LEU A 106 -5.96 13.02 -14.93
N ARG A 107 -5.67 11.79 -15.34
CA ARG A 107 -4.72 10.91 -14.65
C ARG A 107 -3.29 11.45 -14.70
N ARG A 108 -2.84 11.91 -15.87
CA ARG A 108 -1.49 12.51 -16.04
C ARG A 108 -1.30 13.75 -15.19
N GLN A 109 -2.36 14.50 -14.95
CA GLN A 109 -2.38 15.71 -14.11
C GLN A 109 -2.68 15.43 -12.63
N GLY A 110 -2.74 14.15 -12.22
CA GLY A 110 -3.03 13.78 -10.84
C GLY A 110 -4.50 13.99 -10.41
N LEU A 111 -5.39 14.39 -11.32
CA LEU A 111 -6.79 14.73 -11.07
C LEU A 111 -7.78 13.62 -11.48
N GLY A 112 -7.29 12.39 -11.60
CA GLY A 112 -8.12 11.24 -11.99
C GLY A 112 -9.27 10.94 -11.04
N ARG A 113 -9.15 11.26 -9.75
CA ARG A 113 -10.21 11.16 -8.74
C ARG A 113 -10.63 12.55 -8.28
N LEU A 114 -11.93 12.75 -7.99
CA LEU A 114 -12.43 14.02 -7.45
C LEU A 114 -11.81 14.38 -6.09
N ALA A 115 -11.55 13.39 -5.28
CA ALA A 115 -10.84 13.56 -4.00
C ALA A 115 -9.42 14.13 -4.12
N ALA A 116 -8.83 14.15 -5.33
CA ALA A 116 -7.54 14.81 -5.56
C ALA A 116 -7.63 16.34 -5.56
N LEU A 117 -8.83 16.90 -5.68
CA LEU A 117 -9.10 18.34 -5.59
C LEU A 117 -9.17 18.83 -4.13
N ASP A 118 -9.37 17.90 -3.20
CA ASP A 118 -9.52 18.23 -1.79
C ASP A 118 -8.16 18.16 -1.08
N PRO A 119 -7.86 19.07 -0.16
CA PRO A 119 -6.67 18.95 0.66
C PRO A 119 -6.73 17.64 1.44
N LYS A 120 -5.63 16.91 1.47
CA LYS A 120 -5.56 15.70 2.29
C LYS A 120 -5.77 16.11 3.75
N PRO A 121 -6.75 15.51 4.46
CA PRO A 121 -6.94 15.82 5.87
C PRO A 121 -5.65 15.51 6.64
N THR A 122 -5.25 16.42 7.50
CA THR A 122 -4.11 16.22 8.38
C THR A 122 -4.39 15.00 9.25
N ILE A 123 -3.51 14.01 9.19
CA ILE A 123 -3.64 12.82 10.04
C ILE A 123 -3.18 13.21 11.44
N VAL A 124 -4.12 13.50 12.32
CA VAL A 124 -3.84 13.68 13.75
C VAL A 124 -3.66 12.28 14.35
N ARG A 125 -2.43 11.93 14.62
CA ARG A 125 -2.11 10.72 15.38
C ARG A 125 -2.15 11.08 16.85
N TYR A 126 -3.02 10.40 17.62
CA TYR A 126 -3.01 10.51 19.07
C TYR A 126 -2.28 9.29 19.67
N GLN A 127 -1.60 9.52 20.74
CA GLN A 127 -1.00 8.52 21.60
C GLN A 127 -1.22 8.96 23.05
N ARG A 128 -1.57 8.02 23.92
CA ARG A 128 -1.65 8.30 25.36
C ARG A 128 -0.26 8.35 25.95
N GLU A 129 -0.12 9.10 27.01
CA GLU A 129 1.19 9.31 27.64
C GLU A 129 1.54 8.19 28.61
N ARG A 130 0.54 7.67 29.32
CA ARG A 130 0.74 6.65 30.36
C ARG A 130 0.09 5.31 29.98
N PRO A 131 0.77 4.18 30.29
CA PRO A 131 0.15 2.86 30.18
C PRO A 131 -1.15 2.78 30.97
N GLY A 132 -2.16 2.11 30.41
CA GLY A 132 -3.46 1.93 31.04
C GLY A 132 -4.46 3.05 30.80
N GLU A 133 -4.06 4.25 30.38
CA GLU A 133 -5.03 5.32 30.07
C GLU A 133 -6.06 4.90 29.02
N LEU A 134 -5.67 4.05 28.08
CA LEU A 134 -6.53 3.53 27.03
C LEU A 134 -5.99 2.21 26.52
N VAL A 135 -6.79 1.16 26.55
CA VAL A 135 -6.51 -0.08 25.85
C VAL A 135 -7.51 -0.26 24.70
N HIS A 136 -7.04 -0.83 23.62
CA HIS A 136 -7.84 -1.13 22.43
C HIS A 136 -8.16 -2.63 22.40
N ILE A 137 -9.42 -2.98 22.29
CA ILE A 137 -9.87 -4.36 22.15
C ILE A 137 -10.45 -4.57 20.74
N ASP A 138 -10.09 -5.70 20.14
CA ASP A 138 -10.61 -6.13 18.84
C ASP A 138 -10.65 -7.65 18.76
N ILE A 139 -11.48 -8.18 17.85
CA ILE A 139 -11.60 -9.61 17.59
C ILE A 139 -11.33 -9.88 16.10
N LYS A 140 -10.41 -10.79 15.84
CA LYS A 140 -10.12 -11.23 14.48
C LYS A 140 -10.52 -12.67 14.27
N LYS A 141 -11.43 -12.89 13.34
CA LYS A 141 -11.82 -14.22 12.89
C LYS A 141 -10.70 -14.84 12.05
N LEU A 142 -10.22 -16.00 12.44
CA LEU A 142 -9.18 -16.78 11.79
C LEU A 142 -9.78 -18.06 11.25
N GLY A 143 -9.49 -18.41 9.99
CA GLY A 143 -9.86 -19.71 9.46
C GLY A 143 -9.03 -20.80 10.12
N LYS A 144 -9.64 -21.84 10.67
CA LYS A 144 -8.92 -23.02 11.13
C LYS A 144 -8.21 -23.68 9.94
N ILE A 145 -6.99 -24.13 10.17
CA ILE A 145 -6.21 -24.87 9.19
C ILE A 145 -6.23 -26.33 9.61
N ASP A 146 -6.76 -27.18 8.73
CA ASP A 146 -6.70 -28.61 8.86
C ASP A 146 -5.84 -29.15 7.70
N GLY A 147 -4.66 -29.65 8.04
CA GLY A 147 -3.67 -30.08 7.07
C GLY A 147 -2.82 -28.92 6.48
N ILE A 148 -2.39 -29.07 5.23
CA ILE A 148 -1.50 -28.11 4.56
C ILE A 148 -2.32 -27.01 3.89
N GLY A 149 -2.13 -25.76 4.31
CA GLY A 149 -2.84 -24.61 3.78
C GLY A 149 -2.41 -24.21 2.36
N HIS A 150 -3.29 -23.47 1.67
CA HIS A 150 -3.09 -23.03 0.29
C HIS A 150 -1.81 -22.16 0.07
N ARG A 151 -1.27 -21.58 1.11
CA ARG A 151 0.02 -20.85 1.02
C ARG A 151 1.20 -21.74 0.67
N ILE A 152 1.14 -23.01 1.09
CA ILE A 152 2.16 -24.02 0.80
C ILE A 152 1.84 -24.71 -0.52
N THR A 153 0.57 -25.08 -0.73
CA THR A 153 0.15 -25.83 -1.93
C THR A 153 -0.02 -24.94 -3.17
N GLY A 154 -0.13 -23.62 -3.02
CA GLY A 154 -0.49 -22.70 -4.09
C GLY A 154 -1.93 -22.83 -4.59
N ASN A 155 -2.66 -23.82 -4.16
CA ASN A 155 -4.01 -24.14 -4.64
C ASN A 155 -5.10 -23.61 -3.68
N ARG A 156 -5.79 -22.54 -4.07
CA ARG A 156 -6.92 -21.98 -3.32
C ARG A 156 -8.22 -22.76 -3.44
N ALA A 157 -8.30 -23.74 -4.34
CA ALA A 157 -9.49 -24.56 -4.51
C ALA A 157 -9.60 -25.67 -3.45
N SER A 158 -8.48 -26.05 -2.81
CA SER A 158 -8.48 -26.99 -1.67
C SER A 158 -9.04 -26.31 -0.42
N ARG A 159 -10.36 -26.23 -0.32
CA ARG A 159 -11.04 -25.76 0.89
C ARG A 159 -11.34 -26.96 1.78
N ALA A 160 -10.75 -27.00 2.96
CA ALA A 160 -11.20 -27.90 4.01
C ALA A 160 -12.62 -27.50 4.43
N ARG A 161 -13.62 -28.32 4.03
CA ARG A 161 -15.02 -28.08 4.41
C ARG A 161 -15.22 -28.49 5.87
N GLY A 162 -15.93 -27.65 6.66
CA GLY A 162 -16.33 -27.99 8.02
C GLY A 162 -15.32 -27.70 9.12
N VAL A 163 -14.13 -27.19 8.81
CA VAL A 163 -13.06 -26.93 9.81
C VAL A 163 -13.41 -25.79 10.77
N GLY A 164 -14.25 -24.85 10.36
CA GLY A 164 -14.72 -23.77 11.22
C GLY A 164 -13.73 -22.61 11.37
N TRP A 165 -13.89 -21.89 12.49
CA TRP A 165 -13.16 -20.65 12.76
C TRP A 165 -12.68 -20.61 14.20
N ASP A 166 -11.54 -19.98 14.41
CA ASP A 166 -11.07 -19.50 15.70
C ASP A 166 -11.15 -17.98 15.74
N PHE A 167 -11.17 -17.43 16.93
CA PHE A 167 -11.31 -15.98 17.14
C PHE A 167 -10.16 -15.48 17.99
N LEU A 168 -9.27 -14.73 17.36
CA LEU A 168 -8.18 -14.04 18.07
C LEU A 168 -8.75 -12.79 18.74
N HIS A 169 -8.82 -12.82 20.05
CA HIS A 169 -9.13 -11.66 20.87
C HIS A 169 -7.83 -10.94 21.23
N VAL A 170 -7.80 -9.63 21.08
CA VAL A 170 -6.61 -8.81 21.27
C VAL A 170 -6.94 -7.61 22.15
N CYS A 171 -6.10 -7.32 23.14
CA CYS A 171 -6.15 -6.11 23.94
C CYS A 171 -4.78 -5.43 23.93
N VAL A 172 -4.67 -4.24 23.35
CA VAL A 172 -3.41 -3.51 23.15
C VAL A 172 -3.44 -2.20 23.90
N ASP A 173 -2.46 -1.94 24.74
CA ASP A 173 -2.30 -0.64 25.40
C ASP A 173 -1.87 0.46 24.41
N ASP A 174 -2.50 1.62 24.51
CA ASP A 174 -2.27 2.74 23.59
C ASP A 174 -0.89 3.36 23.74
N ALA A 175 -0.33 3.41 24.95
CA ALA A 175 0.94 4.04 25.26
C ALA A 175 2.11 3.06 25.04
N SER A 176 2.14 1.95 25.78
CA SER A 176 3.25 0.99 25.81
C SER A 176 3.30 0.02 24.63
N ARG A 177 2.16 -0.18 23.94
CA ARG A 177 1.97 -1.22 22.90
C ARG A 177 2.01 -2.65 23.42
N LEU A 178 2.06 -2.85 24.73
CA LEU A 178 1.87 -4.17 25.30
C LEU A 178 0.53 -4.74 24.86
N ALA A 179 0.52 -6.01 24.52
CA ALA A 179 -0.67 -6.68 24.01
C ALA A 179 -0.92 -7.98 24.76
N TYR A 180 -2.16 -8.16 25.21
CA TYR A 180 -2.67 -9.42 25.70
C TYR A 180 -3.55 -10.07 24.63
N THR A 181 -3.36 -11.34 24.37
CA THR A 181 -4.06 -12.04 23.29
C THR A 181 -4.52 -13.43 23.71
N GLU A 182 -5.67 -13.84 23.20
CA GLU A 182 -6.19 -15.20 23.37
C GLU A 182 -6.87 -15.68 22.09
N ILE A 183 -6.77 -16.96 21.80
CA ILE A 183 -7.59 -17.62 20.79
C ILE A 183 -8.78 -18.26 21.49
N LEU A 184 -9.99 -17.81 21.15
CA LEU A 184 -11.24 -18.30 21.73
C LEU A 184 -12.12 -18.94 20.66
N PRO A 185 -13.05 -19.81 21.04
CA PRO A 185 -13.89 -20.56 20.09
C PRO A 185 -14.94 -19.68 19.40
N ASP A 186 -15.24 -18.51 19.95
CA ASP A 186 -16.28 -17.62 19.40
C ASP A 186 -16.03 -16.14 19.73
N GLU A 187 -16.87 -15.28 19.14
CA GLU A 187 -16.91 -13.82 19.37
C GLU A 187 -18.15 -13.41 20.19
N ARG A 188 -18.72 -14.32 20.97
CA ARG A 188 -19.93 -14.05 21.75
C ARG A 188 -19.63 -13.11 22.92
N LYS A 189 -20.71 -12.52 23.46
CA LYS A 189 -20.62 -11.58 24.59
C LYS A 189 -19.97 -12.21 25.82
N GLU A 190 -20.22 -13.50 26.07
CA GLU A 190 -19.66 -14.24 27.21
C GLU A 190 -18.13 -14.38 27.07
N SER A 191 -17.65 -14.75 25.89
CA SER A 191 -16.23 -14.84 25.58
C SER A 191 -15.53 -13.49 25.62
N ALA A 192 -16.17 -12.45 25.10
CA ALA A 192 -15.64 -11.08 25.15
C ALA A 192 -15.54 -10.54 26.58
N VAL A 193 -16.52 -10.83 27.45
CA VAL A 193 -16.47 -10.46 28.87
C VAL A 193 -15.39 -11.24 29.62
N GLY A 194 -15.30 -12.53 29.40
CA GLY A 194 -14.25 -13.38 29.97
C GLY A 194 -12.86 -12.88 29.58
N PHE A 195 -12.66 -12.60 28.31
CA PHE A 195 -11.42 -12.03 27.78
C PHE A 195 -11.08 -10.67 28.44
N LEU A 196 -12.04 -9.75 28.50
CA LEU A 196 -11.84 -8.45 29.16
C LEU A 196 -11.31 -8.64 30.59
N LYS A 197 -11.96 -9.49 31.39
CA LYS A 197 -11.56 -9.73 32.79
C LYS A 197 -10.12 -10.25 32.89
N ARG A 198 -9.74 -11.23 32.07
CA ARG A 198 -8.39 -11.79 32.07
C ARG A 198 -7.36 -10.79 31.57
N ALA A 199 -7.68 -10.01 30.53
CA ALA A 199 -6.82 -8.95 30.03
C ALA A 199 -6.55 -7.88 31.12
N LEU A 200 -7.58 -7.41 31.81
CA LEU A 200 -7.42 -6.46 32.91
C LEU A 200 -6.59 -7.02 34.08
N ALA A 201 -6.81 -8.29 34.44
CA ALA A 201 -6.03 -8.96 35.47
C ALA A 201 -4.55 -9.08 35.04
N TRP A 202 -4.28 -9.41 33.76
CA TRP A 202 -2.92 -9.49 33.24
C TRP A 202 -2.22 -8.12 33.25
N PHE A 203 -2.88 -7.04 32.84
CA PHE A 203 -2.32 -5.69 32.94
C PHE A 203 -2.03 -5.30 34.38
N ALA A 204 -2.89 -5.68 35.34
CA ALA A 204 -2.65 -5.46 36.75
C ALA A 204 -1.41 -6.16 37.28
N THR A 205 -1.06 -7.38 36.80
CA THR A 205 0.20 -8.07 37.18
C THR A 205 1.43 -7.31 36.72
N LEU A 206 1.29 -6.45 35.69
CA LEU A 206 2.36 -5.58 35.20
C LEU A 206 2.36 -4.19 35.87
N GLY A 207 1.54 -3.98 36.90
CA GLY A 207 1.40 -2.69 37.58
C GLY A 207 0.63 -1.64 36.75
N VAL A 208 -0.08 -2.06 35.72
CA VAL A 208 -0.84 -1.16 34.84
C VAL A 208 -2.32 -1.18 35.21
N ALA A 209 -2.83 -0.06 35.76
CA ALA A 209 -4.25 0.13 36.01
C ALA A 209 -4.94 0.67 34.74
N VAL A 210 -5.86 -0.12 34.17
CA VAL A 210 -6.60 0.27 32.97
C VAL A 210 -7.75 1.22 33.32
N GLU A 211 -7.74 2.42 32.72
CA GLU A 211 -8.79 3.42 32.95
C GLU A 211 -9.90 3.35 31.90
N ARG A 212 -9.56 3.06 30.66
CA ARG A 212 -10.48 3.10 29.50
C ARG A 212 -10.25 1.95 28.56
N VAL A 213 -11.35 1.42 28.04
CA VAL A 213 -11.36 0.41 26.99
C VAL A 213 -12.01 0.99 25.73
N MET A 214 -11.36 0.86 24.59
CA MET A 214 -11.92 1.20 23.29
C MET A 214 -12.18 -0.05 22.47
N THR A 215 -13.39 -0.16 21.93
CA THR A 215 -13.79 -1.24 21.04
C THR A 215 -14.41 -0.70 19.76
N ASP A 216 -14.61 -1.54 18.79
CA ASP A 216 -15.49 -1.26 17.66
C ASP A 216 -16.98 -1.34 18.10
N ASN A 217 -17.91 -1.37 17.12
CA ASN A 217 -19.33 -1.49 17.37
C ASN A 217 -19.84 -2.95 17.19
N GLY A 218 -18.99 -3.93 17.37
CA GLY A 218 -19.36 -5.35 17.34
C GLY A 218 -20.47 -5.69 18.33
N SER A 219 -21.30 -6.68 18.01
CA SER A 219 -22.48 -7.05 18.81
C SER A 219 -22.12 -7.45 20.23
N ALA A 220 -21.00 -8.15 20.43
CA ALA A 220 -20.51 -8.54 21.75
C ALA A 220 -20.25 -7.33 22.65
N TYR A 221 -19.61 -6.30 22.11
CA TYR A 221 -19.27 -5.06 22.84
C TYR A 221 -20.45 -4.12 23.08
N ARG A 222 -21.52 -4.26 22.27
CA ARG A 222 -22.78 -3.53 22.46
C ARG A 222 -23.69 -4.16 23.51
N SER A 223 -23.37 -5.35 23.98
CA SER A 223 -24.20 -6.09 24.95
C SER A 223 -24.22 -5.42 26.33
N HIS A 224 -25.33 -5.56 27.02
CA HIS A 224 -25.44 -5.12 28.42
C HIS A 224 -24.39 -5.79 29.31
N ARG A 225 -24.14 -7.10 29.10
CA ARG A 225 -23.13 -7.87 29.86
C ARG A 225 -21.74 -7.29 29.77
N PHE A 226 -21.34 -6.80 28.57
CA PHE A 226 -20.00 -6.21 28.39
C PHE A 226 -19.93 -4.83 29.09
N ARG A 227 -20.99 -4.05 28.97
CA ARG A 227 -21.10 -2.78 29.70
C ARG A 227 -21.01 -3.00 31.22
N ASP A 228 -21.80 -3.91 31.77
CA ASP A 228 -21.85 -4.22 33.19
C ASP A 228 -20.50 -4.74 33.69
N ALA A 229 -19.77 -5.53 32.87
CA ALA A 229 -18.42 -5.97 33.17
C ALA A 229 -17.42 -4.80 33.22
N CYS A 230 -17.53 -3.82 32.32
CA CYS A 230 -16.70 -2.61 32.36
C CYS A 230 -17.02 -1.75 33.61
N GLU A 231 -18.29 -1.60 33.96
CA GLU A 231 -18.73 -0.87 35.13
C GLU A 231 -18.23 -1.53 36.43
N THR A 232 -18.36 -2.84 36.56
CA THR A 232 -17.83 -3.62 37.67
C THR A 232 -16.32 -3.46 37.83
N ALA A 233 -15.60 -3.45 36.71
CA ALA A 233 -14.17 -3.24 36.68
C ALA A 233 -13.76 -1.75 36.86
N ARG A 234 -14.70 -0.83 36.95
CA ARG A 234 -14.48 0.62 36.98
C ARG A 234 -13.71 1.17 35.81
N VAL A 235 -13.88 0.58 34.63
CA VAL A 235 -13.21 0.96 33.36
C VAL A 235 -14.21 1.66 32.45
N LYS A 236 -13.86 2.84 31.92
CA LYS A 236 -14.74 3.58 31.01
C LYS A 236 -14.72 2.91 29.61
N HIS A 237 -15.86 2.39 29.19
CA HIS A 237 -16.02 1.84 27.85
C HIS A 237 -16.27 2.95 26.82
N LYS A 238 -15.46 3.00 25.77
CA LYS A 238 -15.62 3.86 24.59
C LYS A 238 -15.75 3.00 23.34
N ARG A 239 -16.71 3.34 22.50
CA ARG A 239 -16.84 2.72 21.16
C ARG A 239 -16.38 3.68 20.09
N THR A 240 -15.85 3.15 19.00
CA THR A 240 -15.51 3.93 17.81
C THR A 240 -16.77 4.61 17.27
N ARG A 241 -16.62 5.81 16.69
CA ARG A 241 -17.74 6.45 15.99
C ARG A 241 -18.05 5.66 14.72
N PRO A 242 -19.32 5.56 14.31
CA PRO A 242 -19.68 4.96 13.02
C PRO A 242 -18.86 5.60 11.89
N TYR A 243 -18.46 4.79 10.90
CA TYR A 243 -17.66 5.21 9.75
C TYR A 243 -16.29 5.82 10.05
N THR A 244 -15.78 5.70 11.30
CA THR A 244 -14.44 6.15 11.69
C THR A 244 -13.60 5.00 12.28
N PRO A 245 -13.34 3.93 11.52
CA PRO A 245 -12.61 2.75 12.01
C PRO A 245 -11.19 3.07 12.48
N ARG A 246 -10.58 4.13 11.94
CA ARG A 246 -9.20 4.55 12.28
C ARG A 246 -8.93 4.77 13.76
N THR A 247 -9.97 4.95 14.58
CA THR A 247 -9.83 5.12 16.03
C THR A 247 -9.39 3.84 16.74
N ASN A 248 -9.68 2.64 16.20
CA ASN A 248 -9.19 1.36 16.73
C ASN A 248 -7.94 0.83 15.98
N GLY A 249 -7.29 1.69 15.22
CA GLY A 249 -6.20 1.32 14.31
C GLY A 249 -4.99 0.66 14.98
N LYS A 250 -4.84 0.77 16.32
CA LYS A 250 -3.73 0.13 17.06
C LYS A 250 -3.97 -1.37 17.22
N ALA A 251 -5.17 -1.77 17.59
CA ALA A 251 -5.54 -3.20 17.63
C ALA A 251 -5.54 -3.80 16.22
N GLU A 252 -6.11 -3.09 15.23
CA GLU A 252 -6.08 -3.53 13.83
C GLU A 252 -4.66 -3.72 13.31
N ARG A 253 -3.75 -2.80 13.63
CA ARG A 253 -2.34 -2.89 13.24
C ARG A 253 -1.63 -4.06 13.91
N PHE A 254 -1.88 -4.28 15.19
CA PHE A 254 -1.33 -5.42 15.92
C PHE A 254 -1.82 -6.74 15.30
N ILE A 255 -3.11 -6.88 15.06
CA ILE A 255 -3.71 -8.05 14.40
C ILE A 255 -3.05 -8.27 13.02
N GLN A 256 -2.86 -7.21 12.25
CA GLN A 256 -2.24 -7.30 10.92
C GLN A 256 -0.80 -7.83 10.99
N THR A 257 -0.03 -7.39 11.99
CA THR A 257 1.33 -7.88 12.25
C THR A 257 1.28 -9.35 12.67
N SER A 258 0.44 -9.69 13.64
CA SER A 258 0.26 -11.06 14.13
C SER A 258 -0.08 -12.06 13.01
N ILE A 259 -1.00 -11.70 12.11
CA ILE A 259 -1.36 -12.55 10.96
C ILE A 259 -0.18 -12.74 10.01
N ARG A 260 0.67 -11.74 9.84
CA ARG A 260 1.81 -11.83 8.92
C ARG A 260 2.97 -12.63 9.46
N GLU A 261 3.18 -12.57 10.77
CA GLU A 261 4.40 -13.08 11.40
C GLU A 261 4.22 -14.47 12.01
N TRP A 262 3.03 -14.79 12.54
CA TRP A 262 2.86 -16.05 13.25
C TRP A 262 1.53 -16.79 13.04
N ALA A 263 0.45 -16.15 12.59
CA ALA A 263 -0.85 -16.81 12.51
C ALA A 263 -1.07 -17.62 11.22
N TYR A 264 -0.28 -17.38 10.18
CA TYR A 264 -0.35 -18.10 8.91
C TYR A 264 1.03 -18.26 8.26
#